data_e0fb7de3221837512c772ecc31a46cd0
#
_entry.id   e0fb7de3221837512c772ecc31a46cd0
#
_cell.length_a   1.000
_cell.length_b   1.000
_cell.length_c   1.000
_cell.angle_alpha   90.00
_cell.angle_beta   90.00
_cell.angle_gamma   90.00
#
_symmetry.space_group_name_H-M   'P 1'
#
loop_
_entity.id
_entity.type
_entity.pdbx_description
1 polymer ?
#
loop_
_entity_poly.entity_id
_entity_poly.type
_entity_poly.pdbx_seq_one_letter_code
_entity_poly.pdbx_strand_id
1 'polypeptide(L)'
;MPNEMPSIYPLGVVGSGQIARMIHSAAVKLGITPRLMAEDSGDSAALAAPGASFRHPDALSTFAELCEVVTFEHERIDLGMIEHMEAAGQIIRPGARTLRAALDKIHQRRVLTAKGFTFAPFAELRGPDDLLDFAGLFGFPAVIKSVRSGGQSDRGSWVVDNQNDALRVMAEQADRELMIEQFQPIVKELVVVVARRAGGNARCYPVAETTYADGACLEIRAPAAIGTRVKTEAMETARAIAGELDSVGVIAVEFFLTTGGLVVNEIAARPHNAGHLTLENAPTSQFENHVRAILDLPLGPTHALAKAAVTVNVIGGLDGVDPAEHLHEALAVEGASVHLYGKRPRPGRKLGHVTALGDDMEQARELARRAEAALMNRRL
;
A
#
# COMPACT_ATOMS: atom_id res chain seq x y z
N MET A 1 -29.54 -12.31 24.15
CA MET A 1 -28.36 -12.44 23.29
C MET A 1 -28.87 -12.67 21.89
N PRO A 2 -28.67 -11.79 20.90
CA PRO A 2 -29.03 -12.13 19.54
C PRO A 2 -28.17 -13.34 19.12
N ASN A 3 -28.82 -14.30 18.50
CA ASN A 3 -28.20 -15.52 17.97
C ASN A 3 -27.28 -15.12 16.80
N GLU A 4 -26.02 -14.77 17.09
CA GLU A 4 -25.02 -14.61 16.06
C GLU A 4 -24.76 -16.00 15.48
N MET A 5 -25.22 -16.24 14.26
CA MET A 5 -24.77 -17.40 13.51
C MET A 5 -23.26 -17.34 13.41
N PRO A 6 -22.52 -18.38 13.81
CA PRO A 6 -21.07 -18.38 13.69
C PRO A 6 -20.71 -18.17 12.23
N SER A 7 -19.85 -17.17 11.95
CA SER A 7 -19.30 -16.98 10.62
C SER A 7 -18.55 -18.25 10.21
N ILE A 8 -18.82 -18.75 9.00
CA ILE A 8 -18.10 -19.91 8.43
C ILE A 8 -16.61 -19.57 8.24
N TYR A 9 -16.29 -18.27 8.21
CA TYR A 9 -14.94 -17.74 8.04
C TYR A 9 -14.69 -16.66 9.11
N PRO A 10 -14.23 -17.01 10.31
CA PRO A 10 -13.88 -16.05 11.34
C PRO A 10 -12.63 -15.24 10.95
N LEU A 11 -12.84 -14.13 10.25
CA LEU A 11 -11.79 -13.24 9.76
C LEU A 11 -11.59 -12.08 10.72
N GLY A 12 -10.34 -11.83 11.13
CA GLY A 12 -9.92 -10.64 11.86
C GLY A 12 -9.13 -9.69 10.96
N VAL A 13 -9.44 -8.39 11.02
CA VAL A 13 -8.69 -7.33 10.33
C VAL A 13 -8.14 -6.38 11.38
N VAL A 14 -6.83 -6.29 11.48
CA VAL A 14 -6.12 -5.39 12.39
C VAL A 14 -5.85 -4.08 11.68
N GLY A 15 -6.37 -3.01 12.28
CA GLY A 15 -6.32 -1.66 11.74
C GLY A 15 -7.71 -1.11 11.47
N SER A 16 -7.79 0.22 11.39
CA SER A 16 -9.07 0.94 11.34
C SER A 16 -9.13 2.01 10.25
N GLY A 17 -8.14 2.03 9.36
CA GLY A 17 -8.08 2.99 8.26
C GLY A 17 -8.98 2.61 7.07
N GLN A 18 -8.75 3.30 5.96
CA GLN A 18 -9.54 3.10 4.74
C GLN A 18 -9.33 1.73 4.10
N ILE A 19 -8.15 1.13 4.25
CA ILE A 19 -7.87 -0.20 3.70
C ILE A 19 -8.67 -1.25 4.45
N ALA A 20 -8.70 -1.21 5.78
CA ALA A 20 -9.52 -2.09 6.60
C ALA A 20 -11.01 -1.95 6.26
N ARG A 21 -11.51 -0.70 6.08
CA ARG A 21 -12.89 -0.44 5.62
C ARG A 21 -13.20 -1.11 4.28
N MET A 22 -12.29 -1.02 3.31
CA MET A 22 -12.48 -1.62 1.99
C MET A 22 -12.36 -3.15 2.01
N ILE A 23 -11.46 -3.72 2.86
CA ILE A 23 -11.41 -5.16 3.12
C ILE A 23 -12.73 -5.64 3.74
N HIS A 24 -13.24 -4.89 4.74
CA HIS A 24 -14.54 -5.19 5.37
C HIS A 24 -15.67 -5.20 4.33
N SER A 25 -15.77 -4.14 3.50
CA SER A 25 -16.80 -4.05 2.45
C SER A 25 -16.72 -5.21 1.45
N ALA A 26 -15.51 -5.60 1.06
CA ALA A 26 -15.30 -6.74 0.16
C ALA A 26 -15.69 -8.09 0.81
N ALA A 27 -15.41 -8.26 2.10
CA ALA A 27 -15.80 -9.46 2.86
C ALA A 27 -17.32 -9.55 2.99
N VAL A 28 -17.99 -8.44 3.35
CA VAL A 28 -19.45 -8.39 3.46
C VAL A 28 -20.15 -8.75 2.15
N LYS A 29 -19.61 -8.30 1.01
CA LYS A 29 -20.09 -8.69 -0.34
C LYS A 29 -20.06 -10.21 -0.55
N LEU A 30 -19.12 -10.92 0.09
CA LEU A 30 -19.02 -12.39 0.05
C LEU A 30 -19.83 -13.10 1.15
N GLY A 31 -20.64 -12.37 1.91
CA GLY A 31 -21.40 -12.92 3.05
C GLY A 31 -20.53 -13.19 4.30
N ILE A 32 -19.33 -12.63 4.35
CA ILE A 32 -18.39 -12.76 5.47
C ILE A 32 -18.45 -11.49 6.31
N THR A 33 -18.64 -11.63 7.62
CA THR A 33 -18.60 -10.49 8.55
C THR A 33 -17.30 -10.51 9.33
N PRO A 34 -16.28 -9.72 8.91
CA PRO A 34 -15.01 -9.70 9.61
C PRO A 34 -15.13 -8.94 10.93
N ARG A 35 -14.31 -9.34 11.91
CA ARG A 35 -14.05 -8.55 13.11
C ARG A 35 -13.00 -7.50 12.80
N LEU A 36 -13.18 -6.28 13.28
CA LEU A 36 -12.20 -5.20 13.11
C LEU A 36 -11.55 -4.89 14.46
N MET A 37 -10.22 -4.77 14.46
CA MET A 37 -9.48 -4.23 15.59
C MET A 37 -9.11 -2.78 15.29
N ALA A 38 -9.85 -1.82 15.87
CA ALA A 38 -9.68 -0.40 15.64
C ALA A 38 -8.97 0.29 16.81
N GLU A 39 -8.11 1.27 16.51
CA GLU A 39 -7.44 2.08 17.53
C GLU A 39 -8.35 3.19 18.07
N ASP A 40 -9.23 3.73 17.24
CA ASP A 40 -10.15 4.82 17.58
C ASP A 40 -11.53 4.59 16.95
N SER A 41 -12.59 4.88 17.71
CA SER A 41 -13.98 4.78 17.24
C SER A 41 -14.32 5.75 16.09
N GLY A 42 -13.55 6.81 15.91
CA GLY A 42 -13.67 7.77 14.83
C GLY A 42 -12.88 7.42 13.56
N ASP A 43 -12.22 6.26 13.55
CA ASP A 43 -11.47 5.80 12.38
C ASP A 43 -12.39 5.28 11.27
N SER A 44 -11.89 5.34 10.03
CA SER A 44 -12.64 5.05 8.80
C SER A 44 -13.35 3.68 8.82
N ALA A 45 -12.70 2.65 9.32
CA ALA A 45 -13.27 1.30 9.38
C ALA A 45 -14.23 1.15 10.57
N ALA A 46 -13.96 1.79 11.71
CA ALA A 46 -14.82 1.76 12.88
C ALA A 46 -16.20 2.35 12.59
N LEU A 47 -16.30 3.33 11.68
CA LEU A 47 -17.58 3.88 11.19
C LEU A 47 -18.40 2.87 10.38
N ALA A 48 -17.75 1.89 9.76
CA ALA A 48 -18.40 0.86 8.94
C ALA A 48 -18.78 -0.39 9.76
N ALA A 49 -18.05 -0.66 10.84
CA ALA A 49 -18.26 -1.81 11.71
C ALA A 49 -18.05 -1.42 13.18
N PRO A 50 -19.07 -0.87 13.83
CA PRO A 50 -18.97 -0.50 15.25
C PRO A 50 -18.78 -1.76 16.10
N GLY A 51 -17.75 -1.78 16.96
CA GLY A 51 -17.66 -2.77 18.01
C GLY A 51 -16.31 -3.28 18.48
N ALA A 52 -15.17 -2.88 17.90
CA ALA A 52 -13.88 -3.35 18.38
C ALA A 52 -12.86 -2.22 18.51
N SER A 53 -12.82 -1.57 19.67
CA SER A 53 -11.72 -0.67 20.03
C SER A 53 -10.83 -1.35 21.06
N PHE A 54 -9.58 -1.63 20.74
CA PHE A 54 -8.61 -2.23 21.66
C PHE A 54 -7.33 -1.39 21.66
N ARG A 55 -7.01 -0.79 22.80
CA ARG A 55 -5.77 -0.01 23.02
C ARG A 55 -4.76 -0.71 23.92
N HIS A 56 -5.02 -1.96 24.32
CA HIS A 56 -4.15 -2.67 25.26
C HIS A 56 -3.09 -3.50 24.51
N PRO A 57 -1.84 -3.60 25.00
CA PRO A 57 -0.79 -4.43 24.36
C PRO A 57 -1.19 -5.88 24.11
N ASP A 58 -1.94 -6.50 25.03
CA ASP A 58 -2.40 -7.89 24.92
C ASP A 58 -3.65 -8.04 24.04
N ALA A 59 -4.20 -6.93 23.53
CA ALA A 59 -5.44 -6.94 22.78
C ALA A 59 -5.36 -7.74 21.49
N LEU A 60 -4.19 -7.76 20.83
CA LEU A 60 -4.01 -8.49 19.57
C LEU A 60 -4.14 -10.00 19.79
N SER A 61 -3.52 -10.56 20.83
CA SER A 61 -3.64 -11.98 21.14
C SER A 61 -5.08 -12.38 21.45
N THR A 62 -5.74 -11.61 22.34
CA THR A 62 -7.17 -11.85 22.67
C THR A 62 -8.09 -11.69 21.46
N PHE A 63 -7.81 -10.71 20.59
CA PHE A 63 -8.56 -10.54 19.35
C PHE A 63 -8.36 -11.72 18.39
N ALA A 64 -7.13 -12.20 18.26
CA ALA A 64 -6.80 -13.32 17.38
C ALA A 64 -7.47 -14.63 17.81
N GLU A 65 -7.63 -14.89 19.12
CA GLU A 65 -8.37 -16.05 19.65
C GLU A 65 -9.82 -16.11 19.17
N LEU A 66 -10.39 -14.96 18.78
CA LEU A 66 -11.76 -14.86 18.24
C LEU A 66 -11.82 -15.07 16.73
N CYS A 67 -10.68 -15.28 16.08
CA CYS A 67 -10.52 -15.32 14.63
C CYS A 67 -9.80 -16.59 14.20
N GLU A 68 -10.19 -17.17 13.07
CA GLU A 68 -9.42 -18.26 12.45
C GLU A 68 -8.23 -17.70 11.67
N VAL A 69 -8.46 -16.61 10.94
CA VAL A 69 -7.44 -15.91 10.14
C VAL A 69 -7.36 -14.46 10.57
N VAL A 70 -6.15 -13.94 10.76
CA VAL A 70 -5.90 -12.52 11.03
C VAL A 70 -5.11 -11.90 9.89
N THR A 71 -5.53 -10.70 9.46
CA THR A 71 -4.84 -9.88 8.47
C THR A 71 -4.66 -8.45 8.94
N PHE A 72 -3.82 -7.68 8.25
CA PHE A 72 -3.43 -6.33 8.64
C PHE A 72 -3.68 -5.33 7.51
N GLU A 73 -4.04 -4.09 7.88
CA GLU A 73 -4.15 -3.00 6.92
C GLU A 73 -2.91 -2.09 6.87
N HIS A 74 -1.97 -2.25 7.81
CA HIS A 74 -0.79 -1.40 7.95
C HIS A 74 0.41 -2.20 8.45
N GLU A 75 1.59 -1.61 8.36
CA GLU A 75 2.88 -2.19 8.75
C GLU A 75 3.29 -1.84 10.21
N ARG A 76 2.46 -1.18 11.03
CA ARG A 76 2.74 -0.89 12.44
C ARG A 76 2.42 -2.10 13.32
N ILE A 77 3.26 -3.13 13.24
CA ILE A 77 3.03 -4.43 13.85
C ILE A 77 4.30 -4.84 14.58
N ASP A 78 4.13 -5.39 15.78
CA ASP A 78 5.21 -6.07 16.49
C ASP A 78 5.44 -7.46 15.87
N LEU A 79 6.56 -7.59 15.16
CA LEU A 79 6.89 -8.82 14.45
C LEU A 79 7.15 -9.99 15.41
N GLY A 80 7.74 -9.73 16.60
CA GLY A 80 7.96 -10.76 17.60
C GLY A 80 6.64 -11.35 18.12
N MET A 81 5.63 -10.50 18.30
CA MET A 81 4.29 -10.95 18.67
C MET A 81 3.68 -11.81 17.55
N ILE A 82 3.81 -11.41 16.29
CA ILE A 82 3.30 -12.19 15.15
C ILE A 82 3.96 -13.58 15.09
N GLU A 83 5.28 -13.65 15.25
CA GLU A 83 6.02 -14.91 15.28
C GLU A 83 5.57 -15.82 16.42
N HIS A 84 5.31 -15.24 17.60
CA HIS A 84 4.78 -15.98 18.75
C HIS A 84 3.37 -16.54 18.47
N MET A 85 2.50 -15.74 17.87
CA MET A 85 1.14 -16.17 17.52
C MET A 85 1.13 -17.27 16.45
N GLU A 86 1.98 -17.18 15.42
CA GLU A 86 2.15 -18.25 14.42
C GLU A 86 2.67 -19.54 15.06
N ALA A 87 3.65 -19.44 15.98
CA ALA A 87 4.15 -20.59 16.72
C ALA A 87 3.08 -21.24 17.62
N ALA A 88 2.12 -20.46 18.08
CA ALA A 88 0.95 -20.94 18.84
C ALA A 88 -0.16 -21.54 17.91
N GLY A 89 0.03 -21.53 16.59
CA GLY A 89 -0.90 -22.11 15.62
C GLY A 89 -1.93 -21.14 15.06
N GLN A 90 -1.84 -19.83 15.36
CA GLN A 90 -2.72 -18.81 14.78
C GLN A 90 -2.39 -18.61 13.29
N ILE A 91 -3.39 -18.59 12.43
CA ILE A 91 -3.22 -18.30 11.01
C ILE A 91 -3.13 -16.79 10.81
N ILE A 92 -1.93 -16.32 10.48
CA ILE A 92 -1.63 -14.91 10.16
C ILE A 92 -1.35 -14.79 8.66
N ARG A 93 -2.04 -13.88 7.96
CA ARG A 93 -1.88 -13.69 6.50
C ARG A 93 -1.93 -12.21 6.14
N PRO A 94 -0.80 -11.63 5.62
CA PRO A 94 0.48 -12.30 5.36
C PRO A 94 1.21 -12.70 6.64
N GLY A 95 2.01 -13.77 6.58
CA GLY A 95 2.76 -14.30 7.72
C GLY A 95 4.02 -13.49 8.04
N ALA A 96 4.66 -13.83 9.18
CA ALA A 96 5.83 -13.14 9.73
C ALA A 96 6.98 -12.98 8.72
N ARG A 97 7.25 -14.00 7.90
CA ARG A 97 8.27 -13.93 6.83
C ARG A 97 8.03 -12.80 5.84
N THR A 98 6.81 -12.68 5.34
CA THR A 98 6.41 -11.62 4.41
C THR A 98 6.42 -10.26 5.09
N LEU A 99 5.87 -10.19 6.32
CA LEU A 99 5.82 -8.95 7.11
C LEU A 99 7.23 -8.44 7.45
N ARG A 100 8.17 -9.32 7.81
CA ARG A 100 9.58 -8.93 8.06
C ARG A 100 10.18 -8.25 6.84
N ALA A 101 9.97 -8.79 5.64
CA ALA A 101 10.46 -8.18 4.41
C ALA A 101 9.77 -6.85 4.07
N ALA A 102 8.50 -6.66 4.41
CA ALA A 102 7.78 -5.41 4.20
C ALA A 102 8.15 -4.33 5.23
N LEU A 103 8.48 -4.73 6.47
CA LEU A 103 8.77 -3.83 7.58
C LEU A 103 10.21 -3.33 7.61
N ASP A 104 11.16 -4.13 7.13
CA ASP A 104 12.60 -3.87 7.20
C ASP A 104 13.20 -3.81 5.79
N LYS A 105 13.48 -2.59 5.33
CA LYS A 105 14.01 -2.34 3.99
C LYS A 105 15.39 -2.96 3.75
N ILE A 106 16.23 -3.06 4.78
CA ILE A 106 17.55 -3.70 4.66
C ILE A 106 17.39 -5.21 4.53
N HIS A 107 16.58 -5.81 5.39
CA HIS A 107 16.27 -7.23 5.30
C HIS A 107 15.64 -7.58 3.94
N GLN A 108 14.66 -6.80 3.50
CA GLN A 108 14.02 -6.94 2.17
C GLN A 108 15.06 -7.00 1.05
N ARG A 109 15.95 -6.01 0.99
CA ARG A 109 16.97 -5.91 -0.05
C ARG A 109 17.96 -7.05 0.00
N ARG A 110 18.46 -7.39 1.20
CA ARG A 110 19.41 -8.50 1.35
C ARG A 110 18.84 -9.83 0.87
N VAL A 111 17.62 -10.16 1.34
CA VAL A 111 16.96 -11.43 0.98
C VAL A 111 16.67 -11.50 -0.51
N LEU A 112 16.14 -10.43 -1.08
CA LEU A 112 15.71 -10.44 -2.47
C LEU A 112 16.88 -10.26 -3.45
N THR A 113 17.91 -9.47 -3.11
CA THR A 113 19.12 -9.37 -3.93
C THR A 113 19.86 -10.72 -3.99
N ALA A 114 19.91 -11.46 -2.87
CA ALA A 114 20.46 -12.81 -2.85
C ALA A 114 19.70 -13.82 -3.75
N LYS A 115 18.47 -13.50 -4.13
CA LYS A 115 17.63 -14.25 -5.08
C LYS A 115 17.69 -13.70 -6.51
N GLY A 116 18.53 -12.69 -6.77
CA GLY A 116 18.74 -12.12 -8.09
C GLY A 116 17.79 -10.99 -8.48
N PHE A 117 16.97 -10.47 -7.57
CA PHE A 117 16.16 -9.29 -7.83
C PHE A 117 17.00 -8.02 -7.78
N THR A 118 16.75 -7.12 -8.72
CA THR A 118 17.54 -5.88 -8.89
C THR A 118 17.00 -4.76 -8.01
N PHE A 119 17.84 -4.28 -7.10
CA PHE A 119 17.64 -3.06 -6.31
C PHE A 119 18.70 -2.03 -6.63
N ALA A 120 18.47 -0.77 -6.29
CA ALA A 120 19.54 0.21 -6.25
C ALA A 120 20.63 -0.24 -5.27
N PRO A 121 21.93 -0.02 -5.53
CA PRO A 121 23.00 -0.24 -4.56
C PRO A 121 22.65 0.43 -3.24
N PHE A 122 22.85 -0.27 -2.13
CA PHE A 122 22.46 0.20 -0.80
C PHE A 122 23.44 -0.23 0.29
N ALA A 123 23.43 0.49 1.40
CA ALA A 123 24.14 0.13 2.63
C ALA A 123 23.35 0.54 3.88
N GLU A 124 23.64 -0.11 5.01
CA GLU A 124 23.25 0.42 6.32
C GLU A 124 24.01 1.72 6.58
N LEU A 125 23.35 2.66 7.25
CA LEU A 125 23.92 3.95 7.58
C LEU A 125 23.89 4.15 9.09
N ARG A 126 24.91 3.59 9.77
CA ARG A 126 25.04 3.61 11.24
C ARG A 126 25.88 4.78 11.74
N GLY A 127 26.77 5.30 10.89
CA GLY A 127 27.64 6.40 11.23
C GLY A 127 28.28 7.08 10.01
N PRO A 128 29.08 8.14 10.25
CA PRO A 128 29.76 8.87 9.18
C PRO A 128 30.71 8.00 8.34
N ASP A 129 31.31 6.97 8.90
CA ASP A 129 32.21 6.08 8.17
C ASP A 129 31.45 5.27 7.10
N ASP A 130 30.27 4.72 7.44
CA ASP A 130 29.40 4.03 6.46
C ASP A 130 29.01 4.99 5.29
N LEU A 131 28.77 6.27 5.61
CA LEU A 131 28.47 7.30 4.59
C LEU A 131 29.66 7.53 3.67
N LEU A 132 30.88 7.65 4.23
CA LEU A 132 32.11 7.89 3.45
C LEU A 132 32.42 6.70 2.53
N ASP A 133 32.28 5.49 3.04
CA ASP A 133 32.48 4.26 2.27
C ASP A 133 31.48 4.17 1.12
N PHE A 134 30.21 4.44 1.38
CA PHE A 134 29.19 4.42 0.34
C PHE A 134 29.41 5.52 -0.70
N ALA A 135 29.68 6.75 -0.28
CA ALA A 135 29.93 7.89 -1.17
C ALA A 135 31.20 7.70 -2.01
N GLY A 136 32.22 7.03 -1.47
CA GLY A 136 33.43 6.67 -2.22
C GLY A 136 33.17 5.70 -3.38
N LEU A 137 32.16 4.84 -3.27
CA LEU A 137 31.80 3.86 -4.29
C LEU A 137 30.79 4.41 -5.31
N PHE A 138 29.78 5.15 -4.86
CA PHE A 138 28.60 5.49 -5.65
C PHE A 138 28.43 7.00 -5.87
N GLY A 139 29.11 7.85 -5.09
CA GLY A 139 29.01 9.31 -5.18
C GLY A 139 27.67 9.88 -4.71
N PHE A 140 27.44 11.11 -5.10
CA PHE A 140 26.19 11.85 -4.89
C PHE A 140 25.57 12.25 -6.25
N PRO A 141 24.24 12.53 -6.31
CA PRO A 141 23.29 12.47 -5.22
C PRO A 141 23.04 11.04 -4.73
N ALA A 142 22.61 10.91 -3.46
CA ALA A 142 22.19 9.65 -2.83
C ALA A 142 20.83 9.82 -2.14
N VAL A 143 20.22 8.72 -1.72
CA VAL A 143 18.94 8.75 -1.00
C VAL A 143 19.11 8.08 0.37
N ILE A 144 18.91 8.83 1.44
CA ILE A 144 18.80 8.26 2.78
C ILE A 144 17.35 7.85 3.02
N LYS A 145 17.14 6.66 3.56
CA LYS A 145 15.82 6.14 3.90
C LYS A 145 15.79 5.63 5.33
N SER A 146 14.66 5.83 6.01
CA SER A 146 14.37 5.09 7.23
C SER A 146 14.22 3.61 6.90
N VAL A 147 14.89 2.73 7.65
CA VAL A 147 14.81 1.28 7.48
C VAL A 147 13.40 0.78 7.70
N ARG A 148 12.73 1.32 8.72
CA ARG A 148 11.33 1.02 9.03
C ARG A 148 10.43 2.19 8.67
N SER A 149 9.32 1.91 8.01
CA SER A 149 8.36 2.95 7.66
C SER A 149 7.59 3.42 8.89
N GLY A 150 7.58 4.74 9.14
CA GLY A 150 6.97 5.36 10.32
C GLY A 150 5.46 5.65 10.22
N GLY A 151 4.79 5.31 9.12
CA GLY A 151 3.36 5.58 8.91
C GLY A 151 3.06 6.61 7.81
N GLN A 152 1.77 6.81 7.51
CA GLN A 152 1.29 7.58 6.33
C GLN A 152 1.68 9.07 6.28
N SER A 153 2.11 9.66 7.37
CA SER A 153 2.46 11.10 7.45
C SER A 153 3.95 11.35 7.66
N ASP A 154 4.76 10.29 7.71
CA ASP A 154 6.17 10.41 8.03
C ASP A 154 7.03 10.39 6.77
N ARG A 155 7.81 11.45 6.59
CA ARG A 155 8.79 11.51 5.52
C ARG A 155 9.89 10.50 5.81
N GLY A 156 9.89 9.39 5.09
CA GLY A 156 10.82 8.27 5.27
C GLY A 156 11.99 8.25 4.30
N SER A 157 12.16 9.27 3.44
CA SER A 157 13.27 9.34 2.49
C SER A 157 13.72 10.77 2.21
N TRP A 158 15.04 10.96 2.03
CA TRP A 158 15.70 12.25 1.81
C TRP A 158 16.72 12.12 0.70
N VAL A 159 16.58 12.90 -0.36
CA VAL A 159 17.63 13.06 -1.36
C VAL A 159 18.70 13.98 -0.77
N VAL A 160 19.96 13.59 -0.88
CA VAL A 160 21.11 14.32 -0.39
C VAL A 160 22.09 14.52 -1.53
N ASP A 161 22.48 15.77 -1.77
CA ASP A 161 23.31 16.17 -2.92
C ASP A 161 24.81 16.14 -2.61
N ASN A 162 25.16 16.06 -1.33
CA ASN A 162 26.55 16.07 -0.86
C ASN A 162 26.65 15.50 0.57
N GLN A 163 27.89 15.32 1.03
CA GLN A 163 28.20 14.77 2.36
C GLN A 163 27.61 15.60 3.51
N ASN A 164 27.63 16.94 3.40
CA ASN A 164 27.12 17.79 4.49
C ASN A 164 25.60 17.65 4.64
N ASP A 165 24.86 17.56 3.53
CA ASP A 165 23.42 17.30 3.55
C ASP A 165 23.12 15.93 4.18
N ALA A 166 23.91 14.91 3.84
CA ALA A 166 23.75 13.58 4.40
C ALA A 166 23.99 13.57 5.92
N LEU A 167 25.06 14.20 6.40
CA LEU A 167 25.36 14.32 7.83
C LEU A 167 24.27 15.08 8.59
N ARG A 168 23.71 16.13 7.98
CA ARG A 168 22.57 16.86 8.54
C ARG A 168 21.34 15.98 8.69
N VAL A 169 20.97 15.22 7.65
CA VAL A 169 19.84 14.28 7.71
C VAL A 169 20.07 13.21 8.79
N MET A 170 21.29 12.64 8.86
CA MET A 170 21.62 11.66 9.90
C MET A 170 21.47 12.24 11.31
N ALA A 171 21.88 13.48 11.54
CA ALA A 171 21.73 14.15 12.83
C ALA A 171 20.25 14.44 13.16
N GLU A 172 19.47 14.91 12.19
CA GLU A 172 18.02 15.18 12.33
C GLU A 172 17.20 13.92 12.56
N GLN A 173 17.68 12.75 12.13
CA GLN A 173 16.99 11.47 12.20
C GLN A 173 17.76 10.46 13.11
N ALA A 174 18.50 10.94 14.10
CA ALA A 174 19.36 10.11 14.95
C ALA A 174 18.60 9.06 15.80
N ASP A 175 17.29 9.21 15.95
CA ASP A 175 16.39 8.26 16.63
C ASP A 175 15.93 7.10 15.75
N ARG A 176 16.34 7.07 14.47
CA ARG A 176 15.91 6.08 13.48
C ARG A 176 17.06 5.24 12.97
N GLU A 177 16.75 3.99 12.65
CA GLU A 177 17.63 3.15 11.82
C GLU A 177 17.57 3.67 10.38
N LEU A 178 18.75 4.00 9.81
CA LEU A 178 18.86 4.57 8.48
C LEU A 178 19.59 3.62 7.53
N MET A 179 19.28 3.77 6.25
CA MET A 179 20.01 3.19 5.13
C MET A 179 20.27 4.25 4.07
N ILE A 180 21.25 4.03 3.23
CA ILE A 180 21.59 4.87 2.07
C ILE A 180 21.48 4.06 0.79
N GLU A 181 20.97 4.67 -0.28
CA GLU A 181 20.86 4.09 -1.62
C GLU A 181 21.43 5.02 -2.66
N GLN A 182 21.98 4.44 -3.72
CA GLN A 182 22.35 5.19 -4.90
C GLN A 182 21.10 5.83 -5.53
N PHE A 183 21.18 7.13 -5.79
CA PHE A 183 20.12 7.85 -6.51
C PHE A 183 19.89 7.23 -7.89
N GLN A 184 18.63 7.00 -8.24
CA GLN A 184 18.23 6.45 -9.53
C GLN A 184 17.64 7.55 -10.42
N PRO A 185 18.02 7.62 -11.71
CA PRO A 185 17.39 8.55 -12.67
C PRO A 185 16.02 8.00 -13.08
N ILE A 186 15.01 8.26 -12.26
CA ILE A 186 13.66 7.72 -12.42
C ILE A 186 12.98 8.35 -13.64
N VAL A 187 12.55 7.51 -14.58
CA VAL A 187 11.71 7.88 -15.72
C VAL A 187 10.23 7.74 -15.38
N LYS A 188 9.87 6.64 -14.67
CA LYS A 188 8.51 6.37 -14.21
C LYS A 188 8.55 5.58 -12.90
N GLU A 189 7.54 5.82 -12.07
CA GLU A 189 7.24 4.98 -10.92
C GLU A 189 6.10 4.04 -11.26
N LEU A 190 6.33 2.75 -11.08
CA LEU A 190 5.40 1.69 -11.46
C LEU A 190 5.04 0.84 -10.25
N VAL A 191 3.82 0.31 -10.24
CA VAL A 191 3.36 -0.61 -9.20
C VAL A 191 2.67 -1.80 -9.84
N VAL A 192 2.98 -3.00 -9.33
CA VAL A 192 2.25 -4.23 -9.64
C VAL A 192 1.62 -4.77 -8.37
N VAL A 193 0.30 -4.88 -8.38
CA VAL A 193 -0.45 -5.52 -7.30
C VAL A 193 -0.63 -6.99 -7.64
N VAL A 194 -0.26 -7.87 -6.70
CA VAL A 194 -0.35 -9.32 -6.84
C VAL A 194 -1.23 -9.87 -5.73
N ALA A 195 -2.24 -10.66 -6.08
CA ALA A 195 -2.97 -11.50 -5.13
C ALA A 195 -2.42 -12.92 -5.21
N ARG A 196 -2.08 -13.55 -4.08
CA ARG A 196 -1.51 -14.90 -4.03
C ARG A 196 -2.14 -15.71 -2.87
N ARG A 197 -2.52 -16.96 -3.17
CA ARG A 197 -3.03 -17.93 -2.18
C ARG A 197 -1.89 -18.74 -1.56
N ALA A 198 -2.18 -19.39 -0.43
CA ALA A 198 -1.26 -20.30 0.25
C ALA A 198 -0.73 -21.42 -0.68
N GLY A 199 -1.57 -21.96 -1.57
CA GLY A 199 -1.17 -22.95 -2.57
C GLY A 199 -0.32 -22.43 -3.74
N GLY A 200 0.15 -21.18 -3.70
CA GLY A 200 1.04 -20.57 -4.71
C GLY A 200 0.33 -19.99 -5.94
N ASN A 201 -0.99 -20.22 -6.12
CA ASN A 201 -1.71 -19.59 -7.22
C ASN A 201 -1.72 -18.07 -7.04
N ALA A 202 -1.26 -17.35 -8.07
CA ALA A 202 -1.13 -15.89 -8.04
C ALA A 202 -1.70 -15.22 -9.28
N ARG A 203 -2.30 -14.06 -9.10
CA ARG A 203 -2.80 -13.18 -10.17
C ARG A 203 -2.26 -11.78 -9.99
N CYS A 204 -1.73 -11.20 -11.08
CA CYS A 204 -1.30 -9.81 -11.13
C CYS A 204 -2.40 -8.95 -11.72
N TYR A 205 -2.57 -7.76 -11.18
CA TYR A 205 -3.33 -6.68 -11.82
C TYR A 205 -2.47 -6.01 -12.90
N PRO A 206 -3.06 -5.26 -13.84
CA PRO A 206 -2.30 -4.46 -14.80
C PRO A 206 -1.30 -3.55 -14.10
N VAL A 207 -0.13 -3.37 -14.70
CA VAL A 207 0.89 -2.43 -14.18
C VAL A 207 0.30 -1.03 -14.12
N ALA A 208 0.35 -0.41 -12.95
CA ALA A 208 -0.05 0.97 -12.73
C ALA A 208 1.17 1.90 -12.71
N GLU A 209 1.01 3.12 -13.19
CA GLU A 209 1.96 4.22 -13.05
C GLU A 209 1.46 5.16 -11.96
N THR A 210 2.34 5.55 -11.05
CA THR A 210 2.04 6.45 -9.93
C THR A 210 2.76 7.79 -10.11
N THR A 211 2.13 8.86 -9.64
CA THR A 211 2.71 10.19 -9.61
C THR A 211 2.66 10.72 -8.19
N TYR A 212 3.79 11.23 -7.71
CA TYR A 212 3.92 11.79 -6.38
C TYR A 212 4.21 13.29 -6.44
N ALA A 213 3.76 14.02 -5.44
CA ALA A 213 4.24 15.36 -5.12
C ALA A 213 4.34 15.48 -3.60
N ASP A 214 5.40 16.11 -3.12
CA ASP A 214 5.70 16.33 -1.70
C ASP A 214 5.61 15.03 -0.85
N GLY A 215 6.00 13.90 -1.44
CA GLY A 215 5.96 12.58 -0.81
C GLY A 215 4.57 11.92 -0.76
N ALA A 216 3.54 12.58 -1.28
CA ALA A 216 2.19 12.02 -1.35
C ALA A 216 1.88 11.50 -2.76
N CYS A 217 1.36 10.27 -2.87
CA CYS A 217 0.82 9.79 -4.13
C CYS A 217 -0.43 10.60 -4.49
N LEU A 218 -0.40 11.28 -5.61
CA LEU A 218 -1.50 12.11 -6.12
C LEU A 218 -2.39 11.36 -7.09
N GLU A 219 -1.78 10.68 -8.05
CA GLU A 219 -2.48 10.09 -9.18
C GLU A 219 -1.94 8.68 -9.49
N ILE A 220 -2.83 7.78 -9.82
CA ILE A 220 -2.55 6.41 -10.27
C ILE A 220 -3.20 6.22 -11.63
N ARG A 221 -2.47 5.70 -12.59
CA ARG A 221 -2.93 5.46 -13.96
C ARG A 221 -2.72 3.99 -14.35
N ALA A 222 -3.73 3.34 -14.91
CA ALA A 222 -3.61 2.00 -15.45
C ALA A 222 -4.36 1.85 -16.79
N PRO A 223 -3.76 1.14 -17.76
CA PRO A 223 -2.40 0.58 -17.72
C PRO A 223 -1.31 1.66 -17.78
N ALA A 224 -0.16 1.38 -17.19
CA ALA A 224 1.02 2.25 -17.31
C ALA A 224 1.45 2.38 -18.79
N ALA A 225 1.87 3.58 -19.19
CA ALA A 225 2.36 3.87 -20.54
C ALA A 225 3.81 3.36 -20.72
N ILE A 226 3.98 2.05 -20.84
CA ILE A 226 5.27 1.34 -20.96
C ILE A 226 5.22 0.28 -22.06
N GLY A 227 6.39 -0.07 -22.59
CA GLY A 227 6.50 -1.13 -23.61
C GLY A 227 6.18 -2.52 -23.04
N THR A 228 5.74 -3.44 -23.92
CA THR A 228 5.32 -4.80 -23.54
C THR A 228 6.40 -5.56 -22.78
N ARG A 229 7.69 -5.41 -23.14
CA ARG A 229 8.80 -6.06 -22.45
C ARG A 229 8.86 -5.64 -20.97
N VAL A 230 8.84 -4.34 -20.68
CA VAL A 230 8.88 -3.80 -19.31
C VAL A 230 7.65 -4.23 -18.52
N LYS A 231 6.46 -4.22 -19.16
CA LYS A 231 5.23 -4.71 -18.56
C LYS A 231 5.34 -6.16 -18.12
N THR A 232 5.82 -7.04 -19.01
CA THR A 232 5.98 -8.48 -18.71
C THR A 232 7.00 -8.68 -17.60
N GLU A 233 8.17 -8.03 -17.70
CA GLU A 233 9.23 -8.08 -16.70
C GLU A 233 8.74 -7.65 -15.31
N ALA A 234 8.02 -6.52 -15.21
CA ALA A 234 7.47 -6.03 -13.94
C ALA A 234 6.49 -7.04 -13.32
N MET A 235 5.58 -7.61 -14.13
CA MET A 235 4.58 -8.56 -13.65
C MET A 235 5.21 -9.90 -13.23
N GLU A 236 6.20 -10.41 -13.96
CA GLU A 236 6.91 -11.65 -13.64
C GLU A 236 7.75 -11.45 -12.37
N THR A 237 8.49 -10.34 -12.27
CA THR A 237 9.27 -9.98 -11.08
C THR A 237 8.38 -9.87 -9.84
N ALA A 238 7.27 -9.15 -9.92
CA ALA A 238 6.35 -9.01 -8.79
C ALA A 238 5.76 -10.36 -8.35
N ARG A 239 5.38 -11.22 -9.29
CA ARG A 239 4.90 -12.57 -9.00
C ARG A 239 5.98 -13.42 -8.34
N ALA A 240 7.21 -13.37 -8.85
CA ALA A 240 8.34 -14.12 -8.29
C ALA A 240 8.67 -13.64 -6.87
N ILE A 241 8.69 -12.33 -6.61
CA ILE A 241 8.87 -11.77 -5.26
C ILE A 241 7.77 -12.26 -4.31
N ALA A 242 6.50 -12.22 -4.73
CA ALA A 242 5.40 -12.74 -3.91
C ALA A 242 5.58 -14.23 -3.56
N GLY A 243 6.13 -15.01 -4.48
CA GLY A 243 6.49 -16.42 -4.26
C GLY A 243 7.66 -16.59 -3.30
N GLU A 244 8.77 -15.87 -3.51
CA GLU A 244 9.96 -15.92 -2.64
C GLU A 244 9.66 -15.53 -1.20
N LEU A 245 8.76 -14.59 -0.98
CA LEU A 245 8.34 -14.17 0.36
C LEU A 245 7.24 -15.07 0.95
N ASP A 246 6.74 -16.04 0.20
CA ASP A 246 5.57 -16.86 0.55
C ASP A 246 4.35 -16.03 0.98
N SER A 247 4.14 -14.91 0.29
CA SER A 247 3.07 -13.98 0.62
C SER A 247 1.70 -14.62 0.38
N VAL A 248 0.81 -14.51 1.36
CA VAL A 248 -0.60 -14.90 1.25
C VAL A 248 -1.47 -13.66 1.47
N GLY A 249 -2.33 -13.38 0.50
CA GLY A 249 -3.09 -12.13 0.45
C GLY A 249 -2.66 -11.29 -0.75
N VAL A 250 -2.83 -9.98 -0.64
CA VAL A 250 -2.34 -9.02 -1.62
C VAL A 250 -1.00 -8.46 -1.18
N ILE A 251 -0.08 -8.39 -2.13
CA ILE A 251 1.21 -7.71 -2.01
C ILE A 251 1.34 -6.73 -3.19
N ALA A 252 1.90 -5.56 -2.95
CA ALA A 252 2.27 -4.61 -3.99
C ALA A 252 3.78 -4.49 -4.07
N VAL A 253 4.31 -4.51 -5.30
CA VAL A 253 5.72 -4.28 -5.57
C VAL A 253 5.85 -2.99 -6.36
N GLU A 254 6.57 -2.04 -5.80
CA GLU A 254 6.90 -0.77 -6.41
C GLU A 254 8.22 -0.86 -7.17
N PHE A 255 8.26 -0.26 -8.33
CA PHE A 255 9.43 -0.23 -9.20
C PHE A 255 9.76 1.18 -9.66
N PHE A 256 11.04 1.45 -9.80
CA PHE A 256 11.54 2.54 -10.62
C PHE A 256 11.88 2.02 -12.02
N LEU A 257 11.28 2.58 -13.04
CA LEU A 257 11.75 2.45 -14.41
C LEU A 257 12.81 3.52 -14.63
N THR A 258 14.03 3.10 -14.89
CA THR A 258 15.18 3.96 -15.18
C THR A 258 15.63 3.78 -16.62
N THR A 259 16.58 4.58 -17.07
CA THR A 259 17.26 4.37 -18.37
C THR A 259 18.04 3.05 -18.42
N GLY A 260 18.45 2.52 -17.25
CA GLY A 260 19.17 1.25 -17.13
C GLY A 260 18.25 0.02 -17.03
N GLY A 261 16.94 0.21 -16.88
CA GLY A 261 15.97 -0.88 -16.73
C GLY A 261 15.09 -0.74 -15.50
N LEU A 262 14.47 -1.85 -15.12
CA LEU A 262 13.54 -1.94 -13.99
C LEU A 262 14.30 -2.22 -12.69
N VAL A 263 14.02 -1.44 -11.65
CA VAL A 263 14.62 -1.55 -10.31
C VAL A 263 13.51 -1.66 -9.29
N VAL A 264 13.56 -2.64 -8.38
CA VAL A 264 12.61 -2.77 -7.27
C VAL A 264 12.87 -1.65 -6.26
N ASN A 265 11.82 -0.94 -5.87
CA ASN A 265 11.89 0.12 -4.86
C ASN A 265 11.46 -0.36 -3.49
N GLU A 266 10.19 -0.76 -3.36
CA GLU A 266 9.58 -1.11 -2.07
C GLU A 266 8.51 -2.19 -2.24
N ILE A 267 8.17 -2.86 -1.14
CA ILE A 267 7.13 -3.87 -1.08
C ILE A 267 6.17 -3.53 0.05
N ALA A 268 4.87 -3.57 -0.25
CA ALA A 268 3.81 -3.46 0.75
C ALA A 268 3.05 -4.79 0.83
N ALA A 269 3.06 -5.41 2.00
CA ALA A 269 2.43 -6.72 2.23
C ALA A 269 0.94 -6.59 2.62
N ARG A 270 0.18 -5.80 1.87
CA ARG A 270 -1.25 -5.50 2.08
C ARG A 270 -1.87 -4.90 0.82
N PRO A 271 -3.21 -4.76 0.76
CA PRO A 271 -3.83 -3.95 -0.29
C PRO A 271 -3.23 -2.54 -0.35
N HIS A 272 -2.97 -2.09 -1.56
CA HIS A 272 -2.16 -0.89 -1.82
C HIS A 272 -2.98 0.23 -2.44
N ASN A 273 -2.54 1.48 -2.21
CA ASN A 273 -3.19 2.66 -2.79
C ASN A 273 -3.28 2.59 -4.32
N ALA A 274 -2.21 2.11 -4.98
CA ALA A 274 -2.22 1.93 -6.44
C ALA A 274 -3.23 0.88 -6.93
N GLY A 275 -3.76 0.04 -6.06
CA GLY A 275 -4.81 -0.94 -6.38
C GLY A 275 -6.22 -0.42 -6.13
N HIS A 276 -6.44 0.83 -5.68
CA HIS A 276 -7.79 1.36 -5.46
C HIS A 276 -8.60 1.41 -6.76
N LEU A 277 -7.96 1.72 -7.89
CA LEU A 277 -8.60 1.69 -9.21
C LEU A 277 -9.25 0.34 -9.55
N THR A 278 -8.86 -0.75 -8.89
CA THR A 278 -9.44 -2.09 -9.13
C THR A 278 -10.88 -2.23 -8.62
N LEU A 279 -11.37 -1.29 -7.82
CA LEU A 279 -12.76 -1.26 -7.38
C LEU A 279 -13.69 -1.08 -8.60
N GLU A 280 -13.30 -0.23 -9.55
CA GLU A 280 -14.06 0.08 -10.77
C GLU A 280 -13.51 -0.64 -11.99
N ASN A 281 -12.18 -0.86 -12.08
CA ASN A 281 -11.51 -1.33 -13.30
C ASN A 281 -11.08 -2.81 -13.25
N ALA A 282 -11.66 -3.62 -12.39
CA ALA A 282 -11.43 -5.06 -12.42
C ALA A 282 -12.70 -5.84 -12.04
N PRO A 283 -12.93 -7.05 -12.63
CA PRO A 283 -14.06 -7.89 -12.23
C PRO A 283 -13.99 -8.29 -10.75
N THR A 284 -12.79 -8.37 -10.20
CA THR A 284 -12.54 -8.66 -8.79
C THR A 284 -11.50 -7.67 -8.27
N SER A 285 -11.88 -6.82 -7.30
CA SER A 285 -10.97 -5.83 -6.73
C SER A 285 -9.81 -6.46 -5.94
N GLN A 286 -8.74 -5.70 -5.71
CA GLN A 286 -7.64 -6.15 -4.84
C GLN A 286 -8.13 -6.53 -3.43
N PHE A 287 -9.15 -5.85 -2.91
CA PHE A 287 -9.70 -6.11 -1.58
C PHE A 287 -10.44 -7.44 -1.53
N GLU A 288 -11.27 -7.73 -2.55
CA GLU A 288 -11.95 -9.01 -2.66
C GLU A 288 -10.96 -10.15 -2.90
N ASN A 289 -9.96 -9.97 -3.79
CA ASN A 289 -8.91 -10.96 -3.97
C ASN A 289 -8.01 -11.12 -2.74
N HIS A 290 -7.83 -10.08 -1.91
CA HIS A 290 -7.16 -10.21 -0.62
C HIS A 290 -7.95 -11.13 0.32
N VAL A 291 -9.25 -10.88 0.51
CA VAL A 291 -10.12 -11.73 1.31
C VAL A 291 -10.14 -13.17 0.80
N ARG A 292 -10.29 -13.36 -0.51
CA ARG A 292 -10.24 -14.70 -1.11
C ARG A 292 -8.91 -15.41 -0.87
N ALA A 293 -7.80 -14.70 -1.03
CA ALA A 293 -6.47 -15.26 -0.85
C ALA A 293 -6.19 -15.70 0.59
N ILE A 294 -6.50 -14.83 1.56
CA ILE A 294 -6.26 -15.12 2.99
C ILE A 294 -7.17 -16.21 3.55
N LEU A 295 -8.34 -16.42 2.96
CA LEU A 295 -9.28 -17.51 3.29
C LEU A 295 -9.11 -18.74 2.38
N ASP A 296 -8.07 -18.76 1.57
CA ASP A 296 -7.75 -19.81 0.60
C ASP A 296 -8.88 -20.10 -0.42
N LEU A 297 -9.72 -19.12 -0.71
CA LEU A 297 -10.75 -19.17 -1.75
C LEU A 297 -10.16 -18.94 -3.14
N PRO A 298 -10.80 -19.41 -4.24
CA PRO A 298 -10.33 -19.18 -5.60
C PRO A 298 -10.21 -17.69 -5.92
N LEU A 299 -9.06 -17.27 -6.49
CA LEU A 299 -8.86 -15.89 -6.92
C LEU A 299 -9.75 -15.54 -8.12
N GLY A 300 -10.35 -14.37 -8.05
CA GLY A 300 -11.13 -13.81 -9.15
C GLY A 300 -10.25 -13.18 -10.25
N PRO A 301 -10.83 -12.88 -11.44
CA PRO A 301 -10.13 -12.26 -12.55
C PRO A 301 -9.61 -10.85 -12.20
N THR A 302 -8.44 -10.50 -12.78
CA THR A 302 -7.72 -9.22 -12.50
C THR A 302 -7.52 -8.35 -13.73
N HIS A 303 -8.06 -8.73 -14.89
CA HIS A 303 -7.95 -7.94 -16.12
C HIS A 303 -8.71 -6.62 -16.00
N ALA A 304 -8.26 -5.61 -16.75
CA ALA A 304 -8.93 -4.32 -16.80
C ALA A 304 -10.29 -4.44 -17.52
N LEU A 305 -11.30 -3.71 -17.04
CA LEU A 305 -12.63 -3.59 -17.65
C LEU A 305 -12.68 -2.48 -18.70
N ALA A 306 -11.90 -1.42 -18.51
CA ALA A 306 -11.79 -0.29 -19.43
C ALA A 306 -10.38 -0.19 -20.03
N LYS A 307 -10.25 0.55 -21.14
CA LYS A 307 -8.96 0.80 -21.79
C LYS A 307 -8.04 1.65 -20.94
N ALA A 308 -8.60 2.57 -20.15
CA ALA A 308 -7.89 3.44 -19.22
C ALA A 308 -8.67 3.61 -17.92
N ALA A 309 -7.94 3.73 -16.82
CA ALA A 309 -8.45 4.09 -15.51
C ALA A 309 -7.48 5.05 -14.82
N VAL A 310 -8.02 6.08 -14.20
CA VAL A 310 -7.26 7.03 -13.40
C VAL A 310 -7.89 7.15 -12.03
N THR A 311 -7.07 7.03 -10.99
CA THR A 311 -7.46 7.34 -9.61
C THR A 311 -6.71 8.57 -9.14
N VAL A 312 -7.42 9.56 -8.63
CA VAL A 312 -6.86 10.75 -7.98
C VAL A 312 -7.17 10.70 -6.49
N ASN A 313 -6.14 10.84 -5.66
CA ASN A 313 -6.32 10.88 -4.21
C ASN A 313 -6.84 12.26 -3.77
N VAL A 314 -7.85 12.26 -2.91
CA VAL A 314 -8.37 13.46 -2.24
C VAL A 314 -7.51 13.72 -1.00
N ILE A 315 -6.70 14.77 -1.04
CA ILE A 315 -5.73 15.10 0.01
C ILE A 315 -6.16 16.39 0.70
N GLY A 316 -6.26 16.36 2.02
CA GLY A 316 -6.61 17.53 2.83
C GLY A 316 -5.60 18.66 2.67
N GLY A 317 -6.10 19.85 2.39
CA GLY A 317 -5.34 21.09 2.29
C GLY A 317 -5.19 21.83 3.62
N LEU A 318 -4.50 22.98 3.57
CA LEU A 318 -4.37 23.91 4.69
C LEU A 318 -5.68 24.67 4.97
N ASP A 319 -6.57 24.72 3.99
CA ASP A 319 -7.88 25.36 4.03
C ASP A 319 -8.91 24.64 4.89
N GLY A 320 -8.64 23.35 5.22
CA GLY A 320 -9.52 22.54 6.06
C GLY A 320 -10.84 22.12 5.40
N VAL A 321 -10.94 22.22 4.06
CA VAL A 321 -12.14 21.81 3.31
C VAL A 321 -12.50 20.36 3.62
N ASP A 322 -13.76 20.13 4.01
CA ASP A 322 -14.30 18.77 4.16
C ASP A 322 -14.92 18.33 2.82
N PRO A 323 -14.34 17.31 2.16
CA PRO A 323 -14.88 16.85 0.88
C PRO A 323 -16.31 16.31 0.97
N ALA A 324 -16.81 15.96 2.16
CA ALA A 324 -18.18 15.51 2.33
C ALA A 324 -19.21 16.64 2.09
N GLU A 325 -18.85 17.89 2.31
CA GLU A 325 -19.71 19.05 2.06
C GLU A 325 -19.92 19.30 0.56
N HIS A 326 -19.01 18.83 -0.28
CA HIS A 326 -19.02 19.01 -1.74
C HIS A 326 -19.28 17.70 -2.50
N LEU A 327 -19.80 16.69 -1.81
CA LEU A 327 -20.08 15.38 -2.43
C LEU A 327 -21.10 15.48 -3.58
N HIS A 328 -22.08 16.36 -3.46
CA HIS A 328 -23.10 16.56 -4.48
C HIS A 328 -22.49 17.00 -5.83
N GLU A 329 -21.57 17.96 -5.79
CA GLU A 329 -20.90 18.51 -6.97
C GLU A 329 -19.99 17.46 -7.63
N ALA A 330 -19.30 16.67 -6.83
CA ALA A 330 -18.43 15.61 -7.33
C ALA A 330 -19.24 14.47 -7.98
N LEU A 331 -20.37 14.08 -7.38
CA LEU A 331 -21.25 13.05 -7.93
C LEU A 331 -21.98 13.50 -9.20
N ALA A 332 -22.08 14.80 -9.45
CA ALA A 332 -22.59 15.35 -10.71
C ALA A 332 -21.59 15.20 -11.88
N VAL A 333 -20.36 14.79 -11.63
CA VAL A 333 -19.38 14.45 -12.67
C VAL A 333 -19.64 13.02 -13.16
N GLU A 334 -20.42 12.91 -14.23
CA GLU A 334 -20.77 11.62 -14.83
C GLU A 334 -19.48 10.84 -15.23
N GLY A 335 -19.42 9.56 -14.90
CA GLY A 335 -18.28 8.68 -15.18
C GLY A 335 -17.18 8.68 -14.10
N ALA A 336 -17.34 9.44 -13.02
CA ALA A 336 -16.43 9.41 -11.89
C ALA A 336 -17.05 8.66 -10.69
N SER A 337 -16.27 7.77 -10.05
CA SER A 337 -16.63 7.06 -8.83
C SER A 337 -15.90 7.70 -7.64
N VAL A 338 -16.66 8.07 -6.60
CA VAL A 338 -16.16 8.79 -5.42
C VAL A 338 -16.12 7.87 -4.21
N HIS A 339 -14.98 7.82 -3.53
CA HIS A 339 -14.79 7.08 -2.29
C HIS A 339 -14.26 8.00 -1.18
N LEU A 340 -15.12 8.38 -0.25
CA LEU A 340 -14.74 9.14 0.94
C LEU A 340 -14.48 8.20 2.13
N TYR A 341 -13.46 8.52 2.91
CA TYR A 341 -13.02 7.67 4.03
C TYR A 341 -13.64 8.05 5.38
N GLY A 342 -14.43 9.13 5.45
CA GLY A 342 -15.04 9.62 6.69
C GLY A 342 -14.01 10.15 7.70
N LYS A 343 -12.85 10.58 7.25
CA LYS A 343 -11.77 11.11 8.08
C LYS A 343 -11.89 12.62 8.23
N ARG A 344 -11.59 13.13 9.43
CA ARG A 344 -11.50 14.59 9.64
C ARG A 344 -10.41 15.20 8.76
N PRO A 345 -10.68 16.32 8.07
CA PRO A 345 -9.69 17.02 7.27
C PRO A 345 -8.46 17.44 8.08
N ARG A 346 -7.28 17.21 7.52
CA ARG A 346 -5.98 17.68 8.02
C ARG A 346 -5.04 17.82 6.83
N PRO A 347 -4.10 18.77 6.83
CA PRO A 347 -3.10 18.89 5.78
C PRO A 347 -2.35 17.58 5.52
N GLY A 348 -2.24 17.20 4.26
CA GLY A 348 -1.57 15.97 3.83
C GLY A 348 -2.31 14.66 4.10
N ARG A 349 -3.46 14.68 4.81
CA ARG A 349 -4.23 13.46 5.10
C ARG A 349 -5.04 13.03 3.88
N LYS A 350 -4.95 11.75 3.51
CA LYS A 350 -5.83 11.15 2.49
C LYS A 350 -7.25 11.04 3.04
N LEU A 351 -8.18 11.78 2.45
CA LEU A 351 -9.60 11.87 2.85
C LEU A 351 -10.50 10.99 1.99
N GLY A 352 -10.04 10.65 0.78
CA GLY A 352 -10.77 9.87 -0.18
C GLY A 352 -9.94 9.59 -1.43
N HIS A 353 -10.60 9.06 -2.44
CA HIS A 353 -10.10 9.01 -3.81
C HIS A 353 -11.27 9.08 -4.79
N VAL A 354 -10.97 9.49 -5.99
CA VAL A 354 -11.88 9.47 -7.14
C VAL A 354 -11.28 8.59 -8.21
N THR A 355 -12.05 7.69 -8.77
CA THR A 355 -11.64 6.86 -9.92
C THR A 355 -12.56 7.14 -11.10
N ALA A 356 -11.98 7.33 -12.28
CA ALA A 356 -12.73 7.39 -13.52
C ALA A 356 -12.15 6.40 -14.54
N LEU A 357 -13.06 5.87 -15.35
CA LEU A 357 -12.75 4.98 -16.48
C LEU A 357 -12.92 5.76 -17.78
N GLY A 358 -12.14 5.41 -18.80
CA GLY A 358 -12.21 6.08 -20.11
C GLY A 358 -11.80 5.20 -21.27
N ASP A 359 -12.10 5.66 -22.46
CA ASP A 359 -11.60 5.06 -23.70
C ASP A 359 -10.12 5.36 -23.94
N ASP A 360 -9.63 6.44 -23.35
CA ASP A 360 -8.22 6.82 -23.30
C ASP A 360 -7.86 7.43 -21.95
N MET A 361 -6.56 7.62 -21.72
CA MET A 361 -6.01 8.06 -20.44
C MET A 361 -6.34 9.53 -20.15
N GLU A 362 -6.43 10.39 -21.16
CA GLU A 362 -6.71 11.82 -20.98
C GLU A 362 -8.15 12.03 -20.53
N GLN A 363 -9.11 11.34 -21.16
CA GLN A 363 -10.51 11.37 -20.77
C GLN A 363 -10.70 10.90 -19.32
N ALA A 364 -10.13 9.75 -18.96
CA ALA A 364 -10.24 9.23 -17.60
C ALA A 364 -9.63 10.20 -16.58
N ARG A 365 -8.50 10.83 -16.93
CA ARG A 365 -7.81 11.78 -16.08
C ARG A 365 -8.58 13.07 -15.87
N GLU A 366 -9.15 13.62 -16.94
CA GLU A 366 -9.98 14.83 -16.85
C GLU A 366 -11.18 14.60 -15.94
N LEU A 367 -11.91 13.49 -16.12
CA LEU A 367 -13.07 13.14 -15.27
C LEU A 367 -12.69 13.00 -13.81
N ALA A 368 -11.62 12.22 -13.52
CA ALA A 368 -11.18 12.01 -12.14
C ALA A 368 -10.74 13.30 -11.45
N ARG A 369 -9.98 14.16 -12.17
CA ARG A 369 -9.52 15.45 -11.64
C ARG A 369 -10.66 16.44 -11.44
N ARG A 370 -11.62 16.48 -12.36
CA ARG A 370 -12.77 17.34 -12.24
C ARG A 370 -13.62 17.01 -11.02
N ALA A 371 -13.84 15.73 -10.76
CA ALA A 371 -14.57 15.30 -9.58
C ALA A 371 -13.77 15.52 -8.27
N GLU A 372 -12.44 15.30 -8.28
CA GLU A 372 -11.57 15.63 -7.14
C GLU A 372 -11.57 17.13 -6.85
N ALA A 373 -11.45 17.97 -7.88
CA ALA A 373 -11.47 19.42 -7.72
C ALA A 373 -12.82 19.90 -7.14
N ALA A 374 -13.93 19.31 -7.58
CA ALA A 374 -15.25 19.59 -7.02
C ALA A 374 -15.29 19.24 -5.51
N LEU A 375 -14.82 18.05 -5.10
CA LEU A 375 -14.74 17.66 -3.69
C LEU A 375 -13.93 18.63 -2.83
N MET A 376 -12.90 19.23 -3.40
CA MET A 376 -12.00 20.14 -2.70
C MET A 376 -12.35 21.61 -2.92
N ASN A 377 -13.55 21.90 -3.47
CA ASN A 377 -14.03 23.25 -3.77
C ASN A 377 -13.02 24.07 -4.58
N ARG A 378 -12.34 23.43 -5.52
CA ARG A 378 -11.37 24.07 -6.41
C ARG A 378 -11.97 24.29 -7.80
N ARG A 379 -11.68 25.43 -8.40
CA ARG A 379 -11.93 25.66 -9.84
C ARG A 379 -10.75 25.09 -10.63
N LEU A 380 -11.05 24.25 -11.62
CA LEU A 380 -10.07 23.79 -12.62
C LEU A 380 -9.80 24.89 -13.66
#